data_95b0c1d98fc3900693c55cba95c605c3
#
_entry.id   95b0c1d98fc3900693c55cba95c605c3
#
_cell.length_a   1.000
_cell.length_b   1.000
_cell.length_c   1.000
_cell.angle_alpha   90.00
_cell.angle_beta   90.00
_cell.angle_gamma   90.00
#
_symmetry.space_group_name_H-M   'P 1'
#
loop_
_entity.id
_entity.type
_entity.pdbx_description
1 polymer ?
#
loop_
_entity_poly.entity_id
_entity_poly.type
_entity_poly.pdbx_seq_one_letter_code
_entity_poly.pdbx_strand_id
1 'polypeptide(L)'
;MLDKGRYINRKTFLRLATFSAGAAFVALWQIMTGKSKELSEQAVVNRINASKLGTGIFLFDKYIVVKSATSLKVFSNKCTHAGCRINQEIDGQLVCPCHGSRYDSLTGKVLQGPAGLPLATIPFSSDTKTGEITIKI
;
A
#
# COMPACT_ATOMS: atom_id res chain seq x y z
N MET A 1 19.73 18.31 -63.90
CA MET A 1 18.39 17.84 -63.49
C MET A 1 18.22 18.20 -62.03
N LEU A 2 17.49 19.29 -61.77
CA LEU A 2 17.25 19.78 -60.41
C LEU A 2 15.99 19.07 -59.86
N ASP A 3 16.14 18.39 -58.78
CA ASP A 3 15.06 17.69 -58.06
C ASP A 3 13.99 18.70 -57.63
N LYS A 4 12.77 18.46 -58.14
CA LYS A 4 11.58 19.26 -57.87
C LYS A 4 11.14 18.99 -56.43
N GLY A 5 11.64 19.81 -55.50
CA GLY A 5 11.31 19.74 -54.07
C GLY A 5 9.80 19.56 -53.89
N ARG A 6 9.42 18.46 -53.27
CA ARG A 6 8.05 18.05 -53.00
C ARG A 6 7.38 19.04 -52.04
N TYR A 7 6.69 20.04 -52.60
CA TYR A 7 5.99 21.06 -51.81
C TYR A 7 4.81 20.44 -51.09
N ILE A 8 4.91 20.29 -49.79
CA ILE A 8 3.80 19.73 -48.99
C ILE A 8 2.73 20.81 -48.87
N ASN A 9 1.50 20.50 -49.34
CA ASN A 9 0.36 21.39 -49.25
C ASN A 9 0.03 21.72 -47.80
N ARG A 10 -0.30 23.00 -47.49
CA ARG A 10 -0.64 23.49 -46.14
C ARG A 10 -1.65 22.59 -45.41
N LYS A 11 -2.70 22.10 -46.11
CA LYS A 11 -3.70 21.19 -45.55
C LYS A 11 -3.11 19.84 -45.15
N THR A 12 -2.20 19.30 -45.95
CA THR A 12 -1.52 18.03 -45.69
C THR A 12 -0.56 18.17 -44.52
N PHE A 13 0.18 19.28 -44.45
CA PHE A 13 1.07 19.59 -43.32
C PHE A 13 0.30 19.70 -41.99
N LEU A 14 -0.80 20.45 -41.96
CA LEU A 14 -1.64 20.57 -40.77
C LEU A 14 -2.24 19.22 -40.33
N ARG A 15 -2.69 18.42 -41.25
CA ARG A 15 -3.20 17.06 -40.92
C ARG A 15 -2.12 16.17 -40.32
N LEU A 16 -0.95 16.13 -40.93
CA LEU A 16 0.18 15.36 -40.41
C LEU A 16 0.63 15.86 -39.01
N ALA A 17 0.67 17.19 -38.82
CA ALA A 17 1.03 17.79 -37.52
C ALA A 17 0.01 17.45 -36.43
N THR A 18 -1.30 17.48 -36.74
CA THR A 18 -2.34 17.09 -35.74
C THR A 18 -2.31 15.60 -35.43
N PHE A 19 -2.09 14.74 -36.43
CA PHE A 19 -1.95 13.29 -36.19
C PHE A 19 -0.70 12.96 -35.36
N SER A 20 0.44 13.59 -35.63
CA SER A 20 1.66 13.35 -34.86
C SER A 20 1.55 13.85 -33.43
N ALA A 21 0.92 15.01 -33.21
CA ALA A 21 0.68 15.54 -31.85
C ALA A 21 -0.29 14.64 -31.06
N GLY A 22 -1.35 14.14 -31.71
CA GLY A 22 -2.29 13.19 -31.08
C GLY A 22 -1.62 11.88 -30.70
N ALA A 23 -0.81 11.30 -31.60
CA ALA A 23 -0.08 10.07 -31.32
C ALA A 23 0.94 10.23 -30.17
N ALA A 24 1.65 11.38 -30.13
CA ALA A 24 2.58 11.69 -29.06
C ALA A 24 1.86 11.84 -27.70
N PHE A 25 0.69 12.47 -27.68
CA PHE A 25 -0.13 12.62 -26.48
C PHE A 25 -0.60 11.26 -25.95
N VAL A 26 -1.10 10.38 -26.83
CA VAL A 26 -1.53 9.02 -26.45
C VAL A 26 -0.36 8.21 -25.93
N ALA A 27 0.81 8.28 -26.56
CA ALA A 27 2.01 7.58 -26.10
C ALA A 27 2.45 8.07 -24.73
N LEU A 28 2.47 9.38 -24.50
CA LEU A 28 2.81 9.98 -23.21
C LEU A 28 1.80 9.57 -22.11
N TRP A 29 0.51 9.56 -22.45
CA TRP A 29 -0.55 9.09 -21.56
C TRP A 29 -0.37 7.63 -21.15
N GLN A 30 -0.05 6.75 -22.11
CA GLN A 30 0.22 5.33 -21.83
C GLN A 30 1.46 5.12 -20.96
N ILE A 31 2.53 5.89 -21.20
CA ILE A 31 3.75 5.85 -20.35
C ILE A 31 3.42 6.29 -18.93
N MET A 32 2.68 7.38 -18.75
CA MET A 32 2.32 7.88 -17.43
C MET A 32 1.39 6.93 -16.68
N THR A 33 0.38 6.37 -17.35
CA THR A 33 -0.56 5.42 -16.72
C THR A 33 0.08 4.05 -16.46
N GLY A 34 0.97 3.58 -17.33
CA GLY A 34 1.74 2.35 -17.13
C GLY A 34 2.67 2.46 -15.93
N LYS A 35 3.39 3.58 -15.82
CA LYS A 35 4.33 3.81 -14.72
C LYS A 35 3.65 3.96 -13.36
N SER A 36 2.42 4.52 -13.33
CA SER A 36 1.64 4.62 -12.09
C SER A 36 1.11 3.25 -11.63
N LYS A 37 0.83 2.32 -12.53
CA LYS A 37 0.46 0.94 -12.19
C LYS A 37 1.63 0.16 -11.61
N GLU A 38 2.82 0.24 -12.22
CA GLU A 38 4.02 -0.42 -11.68
C GLU A 38 4.39 0.10 -10.27
N LEU A 39 4.27 1.40 -10.03
CA LEU A 39 4.52 1.99 -8.72
C LEU A 39 3.49 1.56 -7.67
N SER A 40 2.24 1.29 -8.06
CA SER A 40 1.21 0.78 -7.14
C SER A 40 1.33 -0.72 -6.86
N GLU A 41 1.96 -1.48 -7.74
CA GLU A 41 2.22 -2.92 -7.56
C GLU A 41 3.50 -3.23 -6.77
N GLN A 42 4.38 -2.25 -6.55
CA GLN A 42 5.52 -2.40 -5.64
C GLN A 42 5.03 -2.35 -4.19
N ALA A 43 4.19 -3.31 -3.82
CA ALA A 43 3.85 -3.55 -2.43
C ALA A 43 5.15 -3.79 -1.66
N VAL A 44 5.41 -2.96 -0.65
CA VAL A 44 6.58 -3.15 0.21
C VAL A 44 6.43 -4.50 0.90
N VAL A 45 7.24 -5.45 0.49
CA VAL A 45 7.24 -6.79 1.05
C VAL A 45 8.12 -6.80 2.29
N ASN A 46 7.50 -6.94 3.45
CA ASN A 46 8.22 -7.13 4.70
C ASN A 46 8.24 -8.62 5.06
N ARG A 47 9.44 -9.16 5.24
CA ARG A 47 9.66 -10.53 5.69
C ARG A 47 10.07 -10.54 7.15
N ILE A 48 9.39 -11.33 7.95
CA ILE A 48 9.67 -11.48 9.38
C ILE A 48 9.69 -12.96 9.71
N ASN A 49 10.69 -13.38 10.46
CA ASN A 49 10.72 -14.74 10.97
C ASN A 49 9.80 -14.84 12.20
N ALA A 50 8.56 -15.29 11.97
CA ALA A 50 7.55 -15.41 13.02
C ALA A 50 7.87 -16.51 14.05
N SER A 51 8.72 -17.51 13.70
CA SER A 51 9.12 -18.55 14.63
C SER A 51 10.04 -18.01 15.73
N LYS A 52 10.81 -16.94 15.42
CA LYS A 52 11.67 -16.26 16.39
C LYS A 52 10.92 -15.27 17.28
N LEU A 53 9.69 -14.89 16.90
CA LEU A 53 8.84 -14.05 17.75
C LEU A 53 8.16 -14.93 18.79
N GLY A 54 8.26 -14.55 20.06
CA GLY A 54 7.45 -15.13 21.14
C GLY A 54 5.95 -14.84 20.97
N THR A 55 5.12 -15.27 21.91
CA THR A 55 3.74 -14.80 22.02
C THR A 55 3.73 -13.35 22.51
N GLY A 56 2.91 -12.49 21.92
CA GLY A 56 2.82 -11.08 22.29
C GLY A 56 2.40 -10.17 21.15
N ILE A 57 2.50 -8.88 21.40
CA ILE A 57 2.16 -7.80 20.47
C ILE A 57 3.45 -7.11 20.04
N PHE A 58 3.68 -7.02 18.75
CA PHE A 58 4.87 -6.44 18.15
C PHE A 58 4.47 -5.25 17.29
N LEU A 59 4.88 -4.07 17.69
CA LEU A 59 4.56 -2.81 17.02
C LEU A 59 5.69 -2.45 16.05
N PHE A 60 5.38 -2.54 14.74
CA PHE A 60 6.29 -2.14 13.67
C PHE A 60 5.93 -0.77 13.11
N ASP A 61 6.76 -0.26 12.21
CA ASP A 61 6.59 1.07 11.64
C ASP A 61 5.29 1.25 10.84
N LYS A 62 4.83 0.22 10.13
CA LYS A 62 3.65 0.28 9.26
C LYS A 62 2.53 -0.68 9.65
N TYR A 63 2.78 -1.62 10.55
CA TYR A 63 1.83 -2.67 10.93
C TYR A 63 2.09 -3.16 12.36
N ILE A 64 1.14 -3.91 12.88
CA ILE A 64 1.19 -4.53 14.20
C ILE A 64 1.03 -6.04 13.98
N VAL A 65 1.94 -6.83 14.55
CA VAL A 65 1.84 -8.29 14.57
C VAL A 65 1.39 -8.73 15.95
N VAL A 66 0.32 -9.49 16.01
CA VAL A 66 -0.18 -10.09 17.25
C VAL A 66 -0.08 -11.60 17.13
N LYS A 67 0.77 -12.19 17.95
CA LYS A 67 0.99 -13.64 18.00
C LYS A 67 0.51 -14.21 19.32
N SER A 68 -0.47 -15.09 19.26
CA SER A 68 -0.90 -15.93 20.36
C SER A 68 -0.37 -17.36 20.21
N ALA A 69 -0.64 -18.22 21.18
CA ALA A 69 -0.26 -19.64 21.09
C ALA A 69 -0.87 -20.35 19.84
N THR A 70 -2.06 -19.92 19.43
CA THR A 70 -2.85 -20.60 18.37
C THR A 70 -3.09 -19.76 17.14
N SER A 71 -2.77 -18.47 17.16
CA SER A 71 -3.07 -17.56 16.06
C SER A 71 -2.01 -16.50 15.85
N LEU A 72 -1.87 -16.07 14.59
CA LEU A 72 -1.07 -14.94 14.19
C LEU A 72 -1.96 -13.99 13.39
N LYS A 73 -1.94 -12.72 13.74
CA LYS A 73 -2.69 -11.66 13.04
C LYS A 73 -1.81 -10.48 12.75
N VAL A 74 -2.08 -9.82 11.65
CA VAL A 74 -1.38 -8.59 11.25
C VAL A 74 -2.43 -7.52 11.01
N PHE A 75 -2.27 -6.40 11.70
CA PHE A 75 -3.14 -5.23 11.57
C PHE A 75 -2.36 -4.03 11.03
N SER A 76 -3.07 -3.15 10.33
CA SER A 76 -2.55 -1.81 10.06
C SER A 76 -2.40 -1.06 11.38
N ASN A 77 -1.30 -0.33 11.53
CA ASN A 77 -1.11 0.53 12.70
C ASN A 77 -1.73 1.92 12.54
N LYS A 78 -2.54 2.14 11.49
CA LYS A 78 -3.26 3.40 11.28
C LYS A 78 -4.58 3.38 12.04
N CYS A 79 -4.72 4.32 12.97
CA CYS A 79 -5.96 4.54 13.71
C CYS A 79 -7.11 4.93 12.75
N THR A 80 -8.23 4.24 12.88
CA THR A 80 -9.40 4.46 11.99
C THR A 80 -10.18 5.74 12.26
N HIS A 81 -9.82 6.50 13.33
CA HIS A 81 -10.37 7.84 13.55
C HIS A 81 -9.75 8.87 12.60
N ALA A 82 -8.45 9.08 12.65
CA ALA A 82 -7.76 10.15 11.91
C ALA A 82 -6.40 9.72 11.34
N GLY A 83 -6.14 8.42 11.19
CA GLY A 83 -4.93 7.90 10.56
C GLY A 83 -3.65 7.99 11.41
N CYS A 84 -3.73 8.42 12.67
CA CYS A 84 -2.59 8.45 13.57
C CYS A 84 -1.98 7.07 13.73
N ARG A 85 -0.66 7.01 13.90
CA ARG A 85 0.06 5.76 14.13
C ARG A 85 -0.22 5.25 15.55
N ILE A 86 -0.66 4.01 15.64
CA ILE A 86 -0.76 3.26 16.89
C ILE A 86 0.62 2.67 17.19
N ASN A 87 1.21 3.11 18.28
CA ASN A 87 2.56 2.72 18.72
C ASN A 87 2.63 2.40 20.22
N GLN A 88 1.47 2.22 20.86
CA GLN A 88 1.36 1.90 22.27
C GLN A 88 0.48 0.67 22.45
N GLU A 89 0.87 -0.15 23.42
CA GLU A 89 0.11 -1.26 23.95
C GLU A 89 0.00 -1.07 25.45
N ILE A 90 -1.21 -1.18 25.97
CA ILE A 90 -1.50 -1.04 27.42
C ILE A 90 -2.53 -2.11 27.78
N ASP A 91 -2.18 -3.00 28.70
CA ASP A 91 -3.07 -4.06 29.21
C ASP A 91 -3.72 -4.92 28.10
N GLY A 92 -2.93 -5.29 27.10
CA GLY A 92 -3.42 -6.09 25.96
C GLY A 92 -4.26 -5.31 24.94
N GLN A 93 -4.34 -3.97 25.06
CA GLN A 93 -5.07 -3.12 24.14
C GLN A 93 -4.10 -2.27 23.31
N LEU A 94 -4.41 -2.11 22.05
CA LEU A 94 -3.69 -1.21 21.15
C LEU A 94 -4.24 0.22 21.34
N VAL A 95 -3.39 1.16 21.68
CA VAL A 95 -3.81 2.52 22.04
C VAL A 95 -3.28 3.53 21.04
N CYS A 96 -4.19 4.36 20.53
CA CYS A 96 -3.84 5.49 19.68
C CYS A 96 -3.48 6.72 20.55
N PRO A 97 -2.26 7.25 20.44
CA PRO A 97 -1.81 8.35 21.31
C PRO A 97 -2.47 9.70 21.01
N CYS A 98 -3.07 9.86 19.81
CA CYS A 98 -3.63 11.14 19.40
C CYS A 98 -4.92 11.51 20.16
N HIS A 99 -5.88 10.58 20.21
CA HIS A 99 -7.21 10.86 20.80
C HIS A 99 -7.71 9.70 21.68
N GLY A 100 -6.81 8.81 22.11
CA GLY A 100 -7.12 7.78 23.07
C GLY A 100 -8.01 6.64 22.56
N SER A 101 -8.20 6.47 21.27
CA SER A 101 -8.92 5.29 20.75
C SER A 101 -8.20 4.01 21.15
N ARG A 102 -8.96 3.02 21.65
CA ARG A 102 -8.47 1.73 22.11
C ARG A 102 -9.06 0.61 21.28
N TYR A 103 -8.24 -0.38 20.97
CA TYR A 103 -8.62 -1.53 20.16
C TYR A 103 -8.22 -2.82 20.89
N ASP A 104 -9.06 -3.82 20.78
CA ASP A 104 -8.74 -5.18 21.19
C ASP A 104 -7.60 -5.72 20.32
N SER A 105 -6.52 -6.15 20.92
CA SER A 105 -5.34 -6.60 20.17
C SER A 105 -5.58 -7.89 19.38
N LEU A 106 -6.47 -8.76 19.83
CA LEU A 106 -6.72 -10.03 19.18
C LEU A 106 -7.68 -9.93 18.00
N THR A 107 -8.63 -9.02 18.06
CA THR A 107 -9.70 -8.88 17.05
C THR A 107 -9.60 -7.62 16.21
N GLY A 108 -8.84 -6.61 16.66
CA GLY A 108 -8.78 -5.28 16.06
C GLY A 108 -10.04 -4.44 16.28
N LYS A 109 -11.03 -4.93 17.02
CA LYS A 109 -12.28 -4.21 17.28
C LYS A 109 -12.04 -2.99 18.16
N VAL A 110 -12.81 -1.92 17.91
CA VAL A 110 -12.81 -0.73 18.78
C VAL A 110 -13.40 -1.08 20.13
N LEU A 111 -12.69 -0.73 21.18
CA LEU A 111 -13.15 -0.86 22.58
C LEU A 111 -13.58 0.49 23.14
N GLN A 112 -12.88 1.56 22.77
CA GLN A 112 -13.11 2.90 23.30
C GLN A 112 -12.58 3.99 22.37
N GLY A 113 -13.12 5.18 22.50
CA GLY A 113 -12.63 6.41 21.85
C GLY A 113 -13.39 6.79 20.59
N PRO A 114 -12.92 7.81 19.86
CA PRO A 114 -13.63 8.35 18.71
C PRO A 114 -13.54 7.51 17.44
N ALA A 115 -12.73 6.44 17.41
CA ALA A 115 -12.69 5.53 16.28
C ALA A 115 -13.99 4.74 16.16
N GLY A 116 -14.55 4.66 14.96
CA GLY A 116 -15.82 3.97 14.68
C GLY A 116 -15.66 2.62 13.97
N LEU A 117 -14.47 2.31 13.47
CA LEU A 117 -14.21 1.11 12.68
C LEU A 117 -13.07 0.28 13.28
N PRO A 118 -13.09 -1.05 13.12
CA PRO A 118 -11.97 -1.90 13.55
C PRO A 118 -10.69 -1.59 12.76
N LEU A 119 -9.56 -2.00 13.28
CA LEU A 119 -8.29 -1.94 12.55
C LEU A 119 -8.34 -2.83 11.30
N ALA A 120 -7.83 -2.31 10.20
CA ALA A 120 -7.71 -3.08 8.97
C ALA A 120 -6.75 -4.25 9.17
N THR A 121 -7.18 -5.45 8.84
CA THR A 121 -6.33 -6.64 8.82
C THR A 121 -5.49 -6.64 7.55
N ILE A 122 -4.20 -6.89 7.68
CA ILE A 122 -3.28 -7.01 6.56
C ILE A 122 -3.08 -8.49 6.25
N PRO A 123 -3.35 -8.93 5.01
CA PRO A 123 -3.09 -10.30 4.60
C PRO A 123 -1.58 -10.59 4.59
N PHE A 124 -1.22 -11.79 4.98
CA PHE A 124 0.16 -12.26 4.94
C PHE A 124 0.20 -13.72 4.46
N SER A 125 1.33 -14.15 3.92
CA SER A 125 1.63 -15.55 3.62
C SER A 125 2.65 -16.07 4.63
N SER A 126 2.51 -17.33 5.05
CA SER A 126 3.44 -17.99 5.96
C SER A 126 4.10 -19.18 5.29
N ASP A 127 5.42 -19.29 5.42
CA ASP A 127 6.17 -20.48 5.06
C ASP A 127 6.31 -21.37 6.30
N THR A 128 5.67 -22.52 6.28
CA THR A 128 5.69 -23.46 7.40
C THR A 128 7.05 -24.12 7.62
N LYS A 129 7.93 -24.14 6.60
CA LYS A 129 9.27 -24.74 6.70
C LYS A 129 10.26 -23.82 7.38
N THR A 130 10.21 -22.53 7.05
CA THR A 130 11.13 -21.52 7.58
C THR A 130 10.55 -20.76 8.77
N GLY A 131 9.24 -20.82 8.98
CA GLY A 131 8.52 -19.99 9.95
C GLY A 131 8.50 -18.51 9.60
N GLU A 132 8.83 -18.17 8.33
CA GLU A 132 8.84 -16.80 7.84
C GLU A 132 7.44 -16.38 7.40
N ILE A 133 7.06 -15.15 7.74
CA ILE A 133 5.84 -14.52 7.22
C ILE A 133 6.21 -13.39 6.25
N THR A 134 5.47 -13.31 5.17
CA THR A 134 5.59 -12.27 4.15
C THR A 134 4.35 -11.40 4.18
N ILE A 135 4.53 -10.13 4.51
CA ILE A 135 3.46 -9.12 4.63
C ILE A 135 3.57 -8.19 3.43
N LYS A 136 2.47 -8.00 2.68
CA LYS A 136 2.38 -7.05 1.58
C LYS A 136 1.63 -5.80 2.06
N ILE A 137 2.31 -4.65 2.03
CA ILE A 137 1.76 -3.35 2.50
C ILE A 137 1.74 -2.37 1.34
#